data_2cee50abd21a5fd29b4b08f5fc9884fc
#
_entry.id   2cee50abd21a5fd29b4b08f5fc9884fc
#
_cell.length_a   1.000
_cell.length_b   1.000
_cell.length_c   1.000
_cell.angle_alpha   90.00
_cell.angle_beta   90.00
_cell.angle_gamma   90.00
#
_symmetry.space_group_name_H-M   'P 1'
#
loop_
_entity.id
_entity.type
_entity.pdbx_description
1 polymer ?
#
loop_
_entity_poly.entity_id
_entity_poly.type
_entity_poly.pdbx_seq_one_letter_code
_entity_poly.pdbx_strand_id
1 'polypeptide(L)'
;EREGLIPRSVWTALGENGFLCVDVPEEYGGYGVPTHYSLMLVEESARAGFSALSTGISCHSEIAAPYILHIGTEEQKQYWLPKMVLGEVVGAIGMTEPGAGSDLQAMRSIAILQGEHYILNGSKTFISNGQHADLVVLAVKTDPQARAKGVSLMLVDTHLDGFKKGTNLDKIGLHSQDTSELFYDNVKVP
;
A
#
# COMPACT_ATOMS: atom_id res chain seq x y z
N GLU A 1 12.74 -6.59 15.28
CA GLU A 1 12.92 -5.23 15.81
C GLU A 1 14.34 -4.70 15.55
N ARG A 2 15.40 -5.51 15.78
CA ARG A 2 16.81 -5.05 15.64
C ARG A 2 17.20 -4.67 14.22
N GLU A 3 16.63 -5.31 13.22
CA GLU A 3 16.92 -5.08 11.79
C GLU A 3 16.09 -3.95 11.18
N GLY A 4 15.11 -3.40 11.91
CA GLY A 4 14.24 -2.34 11.45
C GLY A 4 13.32 -2.72 10.27
N LEU A 5 13.20 -4.01 9.97
CA LEU A 5 12.43 -4.52 8.85
C LEU A 5 11.91 -5.94 9.15
N ILE A 6 10.70 -6.26 8.73
CA ILE A 6 10.14 -7.61 8.76
C ILE A 6 10.74 -8.38 7.57
N PRO A 7 11.31 -9.59 7.75
CA PRO A 7 11.81 -10.36 6.62
C PRO A 7 10.73 -10.66 5.57
N ARG A 8 11.05 -10.55 4.28
CA ARG A 8 10.09 -10.82 3.20
C ARG A 8 9.46 -12.22 3.28
N SER A 9 10.22 -13.22 3.75
CA SER A 9 9.74 -14.58 3.96
C SER A 9 8.57 -14.68 4.95
N VAL A 10 8.41 -13.72 5.85
CA VAL A 10 7.26 -13.67 6.76
C VAL A 10 5.98 -13.36 6.01
N TRP A 11 6.03 -12.45 5.03
CA TRP A 11 4.88 -12.12 4.18
C TRP A 11 4.43 -13.34 3.36
N THR A 12 5.36 -14.05 2.75
CA THR A 12 5.07 -15.29 2.02
C THR A 12 4.48 -16.34 2.95
N ALA A 13 5.08 -16.55 4.12
CA ALA A 13 4.57 -17.53 5.10
C ALA A 13 3.16 -17.17 5.60
N LEU A 14 2.85 -15.90 5.81
CA LEU A 14 1.50 -15.44 6.17
C LEU A 14 0.49 -15.75 5.06
N GLY A 15 0.85 -15.49 3.80
CA GLY A 15 0.00 -15.80 2.65
C GLY A 15 -0.23 -17.30 2.50
N GLU A 16 0.83 -18.11 2.53
CA GLU A 16 0.75 -19.59 2.45
C GLU A 16 -0.12 -20.22 3.56
N ASN A 17 -0.18 -19.59 4.73
CA ASN A 17 -1.02 -20.03 5.83
C ASN A 17 -2.39 -19.32 5.89
N GLY A 18 -2.72 -18.47 4.90
CA GLY A 18 -4.03 -17.86 4.77
C GLY A 18 -4.32 -16.76 5.78
N PHE A 19 -3.31 -15.98 6.20
CA PHE A 19 -3.44 -14.90 7.18
C PHE A 19 -3.44 -13.50 6.55
N LEU A 20 -3.43 -13.39 5.22
CA LEU A 20 -3.50 -12.12 4.53
C LEU A 20 -4.83 -11.98 3.77
N CYS A 21 -5.41 -10.79 3.78
CA CYS A 21 -6.60 -10.44 3.00
C CYS A 21 -7.76 -11.46 3.15
N VAL A 22 -8.00 -11.92 4.36
CA VAL A 22 -8.95 -13.03 4.65
C VAL A 22 -10.40 -12.70 4.30
N ASP A 23 -10.76 -11.43 4.26
CA ASP A 23 -12.09 -10.91 3.89
C ASP A 23 -12.27 -10.70 2.38
N VAL A 24 -11.19 -10.80 1.61
CA VAL A 24 -11.27 -10.79 0.13
C VAL A 24 -12.07 -12.01 -0.33
N PRO A 25 -12.99 -11.86 -1.31
CA PRO A 25 -13.80 -12.97 -1.84
C PRO A 25 -12.97 -14.13 -2.38
N GLU A 26 -13.54 -15.34 -2.33
CA GLU A 26 -12.89 -16.57 -2.82
C GLU A 26 -12.50 -16.49 -4.29
N GLU A 27 -13.24 -15.77 -5.12
CA GLU A 27 -12.94 -15.55 -6.55
C GLU A 27 -11.61 -14.84 -6.79
N TYR A 28 -11.08 -14.12 -5.77
CA TYR A 28 -9.76 -13.49 -5.79
C TYR A 28 -8.77 -14.17 -4.84
N GLY A 29 -9.10 -15.37 -4.35
CA GLY A 29 -8.20 -16.19 -3.54
C GLY A 29 -8.29 -16.02 -2.03
N GLY A 30 -9.12 -15.09 -1.52
CA GLY A 30 -9.41 -14.94 -0.10
C GLY A 30 -10.41 -15.97 0.41
N TYR A 31 -10.92 -15.78 1.62
CA TYR A 31 -11.93 -16.66 2.23
C TYR A 31 -13.33 -16.03 2.26
N GLY A 32 -13.47 -14.77 1.90
CA GLY A 32 -14.74 -14.05 1.94
C GLY A 32 -15.36 -13.98 3.34
N VAL A 33 -14.54 -14.11 4.38
CA VAL A 33 -15.02 -14.06 5.76
C VAL A 33 -15.30 -12.62 6.18
N PRO A 34 -16.23 -12.41 7.15
CA PRO A 34 -16.49 -11.07 7.66
C PRO A 34 -15.23 -10.40 8.24
N THR A 35 -15.09 -9.08 8.07
CA THR A 35 -13.91 -8.27 8.46
C THR A 35 -13.46 -8.46 9.92
N HIS A 36 -14.36 -8.89 10.84
CA HIS A 36 -13.94 -9.13 12.21
C HIS A 36 -12.91 -10.27 12.35
N TYR A 37 -12.81 -11.19 11.40
CA TYR A 37 -11.72 -12.19 11.37
C TYR A 37 -10.37 -11.55 11.11
N SER A 38 -10.31 -10.59 10.19
CA SER A 38 -9.12 -9.79 9.93
C SER A 38 -8.69 -9.01 11.18
N LEU A 39 -9.64 -8.37 11.86
CA LEU A 39 -9.38 -7.66 13.12
C LEU A 39 -8.87 -8.59 14.22
N MET A 40 -9.39 -9.82 14.31
CA MET A 40 -8.88 -10.83 15.26
C MET A 40 -7.42 -11.18 14.98
N LEU A 41 -7.02 -11.35 13.73
CA LEU A 41 -5.62 -11.62 13.35
C LEU A 41 -4.70 -10.48 13.78
N VAL A 42 -5.10 -9.24 13.57
CA VAL A 42 -4.38 -8.04 13.99
C VAL A 42 -4.27 -7.99 15.52
N GLU A 43 -5.38 -8.22 16.24
CA GLU A 43 -5.40 -8.21 17.70
C GLU A 43 -4.51 -9.32 18.29
N GLU A 44 -4.65 -10.55 17.82
CA GLU A 44 -3.88 -11.69 18.37
C GLU A 44 -2.38 -11.57 18.05
N SER A 45 -2.01 -11.09 16.87
CA SER A 45 -0.60 -10.84 16.55
C SER A 45 -0.01 -9.72 17.44
N ALA A 46 -0.76 -8.66 17.69
CA ALA A 46 -0.33 -7.59 18.60
C ALA A 46 -0.24 -8.08 20.05
N ARG A 47 -1.21 -8.88 20.50
CA ARG A 47 -1.23 -9.51 21.85
C ARG A 47 -0.04 -10.45 22.07
N ALA A 48 0.37 -11.15 21.02
CA ALA A 48 1.57 -12.01 21.04
C ALA A 48 2.91 -11.23 21.03
N GLY A 49 2.87 -9.90 21.00
CA GLY A 49 4.06 -9.04 21.02
C GLY A 49 4.58 -8.66 19.63
N PHE A 50 3.84 -8.96 18.54
CA PHE A 50 4.21 -8.66 17.16
C PHE A 50 3.49 -7.42 16.62
N SER A 51 3.39 -6.34 17.41
CA SER A 51 2.64 -5.13 17.03
C SER A 51 3.13 -4.48 15.73
N ALA A 52 4.42 -4.54 15.44
CA ALA A 52 4.98 -4.03 14.18
C ALA A 52 4.48 -4.84 12.97
N LEU A 53 4.45 -6.18 13.09
CA LEU A 53 3.89 -7.07 12.07
C LEU A 53 2.39 -6.84 11.91
N SER A 54 1.66 -6.75 13.02
CA SER A 54 0.23 -6.45 13.06
C SER A 54 -0.11 -5.18 12.26
N THR A 55 0.67 -4.10 12.47
CA THR A 55 0.49 -2.84 11.73
C THR A 55 0.77 -3.00 10.24
N GLY A 56 1.79 -3.78 9.87
CA GLY A 56 2.10 -4.08 8.47
C GLY A 56 0.99 -4.88 7.78
N ILE A 57 0.46 -5.92 8.45
CA ILE A 57 -0.68 -6.72 7.97
C ILE A 57 -1.91 -5.82 7.78
N SER A 58 -2.23 -4.97 8.76
CA SER A 58 -3.37 -4.05 8.68
C SER A 58 -3.25 -3.09 7.49
N CYS A 59 -2.08 -2.49 7.28
CA CYS A 59 -1.84 -1.62 6.12
C CYS A 59 -2.08 -2.36 4.79
N HIS A 60 -1.61 -3.59 4.68
CA HIS A 60 -1.74 -4.43 3.49
C HIS A 60 -3.18 -4.93 3.28
N SER A 61 -3.74 -5.64 4.28
CA SER A 61 -4.99 -6.39 4.15
C SER A 61 -6.23 -5.51 4.38
N GLU A 62 -6.17 -4.56 5.32
CA GLU A 62 -7.36 -3.80 5.76
C GLU A 62 -7.40 -2.39 5.17
N ILE A 63 -6.28 -1.92 4.60
CA ILE A 63 -6.25 -0.60 3.96
C ILE A 63 -6.02 -0.74 2.45
N ALA A 64 -4.88 -1.29 2.01
CA ALA A 64 -4.54 -1.30 0.58
C ALA A 64 -5.47 -2.22 -0.24
N ALA A 65 -5.69 -3.47 0.19
CA ALA A 65 -6.53 -4.42 -0.53
C ALA A 65 -7.99 -3.96 -0.71
N PRO A 66 -8.68 -3.38 0.29
CA PRO A 66 -10.04 -2.87 0.13
C PRO A 66 -10.19 -1.77 -0.92
N TYR A 67 -9.19 -0.90 -1.12
CA TYR A 67 -9.24 0.07 -2.22
C TYR A 67 -9.33 -0.62 -3.58
N ILE A 68 -8.55 -1.68 -3.78
CA ILE A 68 -8.58 -2.45 -5.03
C ILE A 68 -9.91 -3.19 -5.14
N LEU A 69 -10.34 -3.88 -4.08
CA LEU A 69 -11.56 -4.67 -4.05
C LEU A 69 -12.82 -3.85 -4.36
N HIS A 70 -12.94 -2.64 -3.78
CA HIS A 70 -14.18 -1.86 -3.87
C HIS A 70 -14.22 -0.89 -5.04
N ILE A 71 -13.08 -0.40 -5.52
CA ILE A 71 -13.03 0.65 -6.55
C ILE A 71 -12.11 0.33 -7.74
N GLY A 72 -11.36 -0.76 -7.69
CA GLY A 72 -10.56 -1.23 -8.82
C GLY A 72 -11.43 -1.79 -9.95
N THR A 73 -10.90 -1.78 -11.17
CA THR A 73 -11.50 -2.51 -12.29
C THR A 73 -11.39 -4.01 -12.06
N GLU A 74 -12.22 -4.81 -12.77
CA GLU A 74 -12.17 -6.26 -12.63
C GLU A 74 -10.79 -6.83 -12.99
N GLU A 75 -10.14 -6.28 -14.02
CA GLU A 75 -8.78 -6.65 -14.42
C GLU A 75 -7.76 -6.37 -13.31
N GLN A 76 -7.87 -5.22 -12.63
CA GLN A 76 -7.00 -4.87 -11.50
C GLN A 76 -7.21 -5.81 -10.32
N LYS A 77 -8.46 -6.16 -10.00
CA LYS A 77 -8.78 -7.11 -8.93
C LYS A 77 -8.20 -8.49 -9.20
N GLN A 78 -8.46 -9.04 -10.39
CA GLN A 78 -7.96 -10.35 -10.82
C GLN A 78 -6.43 -10.42 -10.87
N TYR A 79 -5.77 -9.30 -11.17
CA TYR A 79 -4.32 -9.26 -11.25
C TYR A 79 -3.63 -9.10 -9.88
N TRP A 80 -4.14 -8.20 -9.02
CA TRP A 80 -3.46 -7.83 -7.79
C TRP A 80 -3.90 -8.62 -6.56
N LEU A 81 -5.21 -8.82 -6.36
CA LEU A 81 -5.72 -9.42 -5.12
C LEU A 81 -5.20 -10.83 -4.86
N PRO A 82 -5.15 -11.77 -5.83
CA PRO A 82 -4.60 -13.10 -5.58
C PRO A 82 -3.15 -13.08 -5.10
N LYS A 83 -2.33 -12.21 -5.67
CA LYS A 83 -0.92 -12.05 -5.28
C LYS A 83 -0.77 -11.44 -3.89
N MET A 84 -1.68 -10.53 -3.53
CA MET A 84 -1.73 -9.95 -2.19
C MET A 84 -2.14 -11.00 -1.14
N VAL A 85 -3.13 -11.82 -1.43
CA VAL A 85 -3.56 -12.94 -0.57
C VAL A 85 -2.41 -13.91 -0.31
N LEU A 86 -1.61 -14.22 -1.32
CA LEU A 86 -0.46 -15.13 -1.23
C LEU A 86 0.80 -14.46 -0.62
N GLY A 87 0.77 -13.16 -0.34
CA GLY A 87 1.95 -12.42 0.16
C GLY A 87 3.08 -12.27 -0.86
N GLU A 88 2.81 -12.57 -2.13
CA GLU A 88 3.72 -12.33 -3.26
C GLU A 88 3.88 -10.85 -3.56
N VAL A 89 2.81 -10.09 -3.36
CA VAL A 89 2.75 -8.63 -3.49
C VAL A 89 2.39 -8.03 -2.14
N VAL A 90 3.20 -7.11 -1.64
CA VAL A 90 2.90 -6.32 -0.44
C VAL A 90 2.33 -4.98 -0.85
N GLY A 91 1.15 -4.66 -0.34
CA GLY A 91 0.47 -3.40 -0.58
C GLY A 91 0.81 -2.32 0.43
N ALA A 92 0.91 -1.08 -0.06
CA ALA A 92 1.01 0.14 0.74
C ALA A 92 0.01 1.19 0.25
N ILE A 93 -0.22 2.23 1.07
CA ILE A 93 -1.02 3.38 0.69
C ILE A 93 -0.17 4.66 0.75
N GLY A 94 -0.14 5.42 -0.35
CA GLY A 94 0.63 6.64 -0.48
C GLY A 94 -0.28 7.87 -0.51
N MET A 95 -0.54 8.49 0.64
CA MET A 95 -1.34 9.72 0.73
C MET A 95 -0.50 10.92 1.19
N THR A 96 0.19 10.78 2.31
CA THR A 96 0.93 11.86 2.98
C THR A 96 2.13 12.33 2.17
N GLU A 97 2.33 13.66 2.12
CA GLU A 97 3.50 14.32 1.53
C GLU A 97 4.17 15.23 2.56
N PRO A 98 5.41 15.68 2.35
CA PRO A 98 6.08 16.60 3.27
C PRO A 98 5.27 17.87 3.56
N GLY A 99 4.44 18.33 2.62
CA GLY A 99 3.58 19.52 2.74
C GLY A 99 2.09 19.23 2.88
N ALA A 100 1.66 17.96 2.98
CA ALA A 100 0.26 17.57 2.99
C ALA A 100 0.03 16.35 3.89
N GLY A 101 -0.47 16.58 5.08
CA GLY A 101 -0.89 15.54 6.04
C GLY A 101 -2.41 15.56 6.22
N SER A 102 -2.91 16.21 7.29
CA SER A 102 -4.36 16.33 7.52
C SER A 102 -5.09 17.07 6.39
N ASP A 103 -4.45 18.04 5.77
CA ASP A 103 -4.96 18.68 4.55
C ASP A 103 -4.42 17.94 3.30
N LEU A 104 -5.08 16.87 2.90
CA LEU A 104 -4.74 16.12 1.69
C LEU A 104 -4.95 16.94 0.39
N GLN A 105 -5.75 18.01 0.42
CA GLN A 105 -5.91 18.87 -0.76
C GLN A 105 -4.63 19.65 -1.09
N ALA A 106 -3.74 19.84 -0.12
CA ALA A 106 -2.45 20.49 -0.30
C ALA A 106 -1.40 19.60 -0.99
N MET A 107 -1.72 18.33 -1.31
CA MET A 107 -0.77 17.44 -2.02
C MET A 107 -0.29 18.05 -3.34
N ARG A 108 0.96 17.73 -3.69
CA ARG A 108 1.65 18.26 -4.88
C ARG A 108 2.00 17.18 -5.91
N SER A 109 1.99 15.90 -5.52
CA SER A 109 2.19 14.80 -6.46
C SER A 109 1.14 14.90 -7.57
N ILE A 110 1.58 14.76 -8.81
CA ILE A 110 0.76 14.99 -10.00
C ILE A 110 0.95 13.85 -10.99
N ALA A 111 -0.14 13.45 -11.65
CA ALA A 111 -0.12 12.50 -12.75
C ALA A 111 -0.85 13.11 -13.95
N ILE A 112 -0.14 13.33 -15.03
CA ILE A 112 -0.66 13.96 -16.25
C ILE A 112 -0.82 12.89 -17.34
N LEU A 113 -2.01 12.80 -17.90
CA LEU A 113 -2.29 11.88 -18.99
C LEU A 113 -1.54 12.30 -20.27
N GLN A 114 -0.74 11.37 -20.79
CA GLN A 114 -0.01 11.51 -22.05
C GLN A 114 -0.26 10.27 -22.92
N GLY A 115 -1.12 10.41 -23.92
CA GLY A 115 -1.60 9.28 -24.72
C GLY A 115 -2.41 8.32 -23.87
N GLU A 116 -1.98 7.07 -23.77
CA GLU A 116 -2.65 6.00 -22.98
C GLU A 116 -2.08 5.80 -21.57
N HIS A 117 -1.14 6.65 -21.14
CA HIS A 117 -0.45 6.51 -19.86
C HIS A 117 -0.45 7.80 -19.08
N TYR A 118 -0.38 7.68 -17.77
CA TYR A 118 -0.11 8.82 -16.90
C TYR A 118 1.39 8.95 -16.63
N ILE A 119 1.90 10.17 -16.66
CA ILE A 119 3.25 10.49 -16.22
C ILE A 119 3.17 11.05 -14.81
N LEU A 120 3.65 10.26 -13.85
CA LEU A 120 3.56 10.52 -12.43
C LEU A 120 4.85 11.15 -11.92
N ASN A 121 4.72 12.27 -11.21
CA ASN A 121 5.80 12.97 -10.53
C ASN A 121 5.39 13.37 -9.11
N GLY A 122 6.31 13.25 -8.15
CA GLY A 122 6.08 13.67 -6.77
C GLY A 122 6.84 12.84 -5.74
N SER A 123 6.44 13.02 -4.49
CA SER A 123 6.98 12.24 -3.38
C SER A 123 5.94 12.04 -2.29
N LYS A 124 6.04 10.93 -1.59
CA LYS A 124 5.24 10.60 -0.43
C LYS A 124 6.14 10.36 0.78
N THR A 125 5.64 10.66 1.98
CA THR A 125 6.39 10.47 3.22
C THR A 125 5.55 9.73 4.25
N PHE A 126 6.22 9.08 5.20
CA PHE A 126 5.60 8.27 6.26
C PHE A 126 4.76 7.10 5.72
N ILE A 127 5.22 6.46 4.65
CA ILE A 127 4.48 5.37 4.01
C ILE A 127 4.81 4.04 4.70
N SER A 128 3.81 3.51 5.41
CA SER A 128 3.86 2.17 6.01
C SER A 128 3.97 1.11 4.93
N ASN A 129 4.76 0.08 5.18
CA ASN A 129 5.16 -0.95 4.21
C ASN A 129 5.96 -0.41 3.01
N GLY A 130 6.45 0.84 3.04
CA GLY A 130 7.08 1.48 1.88
C GLY A 130 8.34 0.78 1.38
N GLN A 131 9.13 0.14 2.28
CA GLN A 131 10.29 -0.67 1.89
C GLN A 131 9.87 -2.02 1.28
N HIS A 132 8.78 -2.60 1.79
CA HIS A 132 8.27 -3.88 1.30
C HIS A 132 7.36 -3.75 0.09
N ALA A 133 6.75 -2.58 -0.12
CA ALA A 133 5.74 -2.40 -1.15
C ALA A 133 6.20 -2.85 -2.53
N ASP A 134 5.39 -3.68 -3.16
CA ASP A 134 5.43 -4.00 -4.58
C ASP A 134 4.33 -3.21 -5.31
N LEU A 135 3.27 -2.85 -4.57
CA LEU A 135 2.14 -2.08 -5.06
C LEU A 135 1.83 -0.94 -4.10
N VAL A 136 1.66 0.27 -4.62
CA VAL A 136 1.20 1.43 -3.87
C VAL A 136 -0.15 1.91 -4.40
N VAL A 137 -1.17 1.91 -3.53
CA VAL A 137 -2.40 2.68 -3.77
C VAL A 137 -2.09 4.14 -3.52
N LEU A 138 -1.94 4.92 -4.58
CA LEU A 138 -1.39 6.27 -4.54
C LEU A 138 -2.46 7.33 -4.77
N ALA A 139 -2.63 8.26 -3.82
CA ALA A 139 -3.40 9.47 -4.02
C ALA A 139 -2.55 10.52 -4.76
N VAL A 140 -3.07 11.08 -5.85
CA VAL A 140 -2.33 11.99 -6.74
C VAL A 140 -3.28 12.97 -7.43
N LYS A 141 -2.81 14.16 -7.78
CA LYS A 141 -3.60 15.10 -8.59
C LYS A 141 -3.53 14.73 -10.06
N THR A 142 -4.69 14.45 -10.65
CA THR A 142 -4.85 14.32 -12.10
C THR A 142 -5.42 15.59 -12.74
N ASP A 143 -6.09 16.43 -11.96
CA ASP A 143 -6.49 17.79 -12.33
C ASP A 143 -6.12 18.77 -11.19
N PRO A 144 -4.97 19.48 -11.31
CA PRO A 144 -4.54 20.42 -10.28
C PRO A 144 -5.49 21.61 -10.05
N GLN A 145 -6.35 21.94 -11.03
CA GLN A 145 -7.26 23.08 -10.95
C GLN A 145 -8.56 22.72 -10.22
N ALA A 146 -8.93 21.45 -10.20
CA ALA A 146 -10.19 21.00 -9.60
C ALA A 146 -10.12 20.81 -8.06
N ARG A 147 -9.03 21.22 -7.40
CA ARG A 147 -8.82 21.09 -5.93
C ARG A 147 -9.05 19.63 -5.46
N ALA A 148 -9.94 19.42 -4.47
CA ALA A 148 -10.25 18.08 -3.94
C ALA A 148 -10.82 17.13 -5.01
N LYS A 149 -11.60 17.65 -5.96
CA LYS A 149 -12.20 16.86 -7.07
C LYS A 149 -11.17 16.44 -8.11
N GLY A 150 -9.99 17.01 -8.09
CA GLY A 150 -8.90 16.67 -9.00
C GLY A 150 -7.96 15.59 -8.46
N VAL A 151 -8.27 14.99 -7.30
CA VAL A 151 -7.50 13.88 -6.72
C VAL A 151 -8.05 12.56 -7.23
N SER A 152 -7.15 11.71 -7.71
CA SER A 152 -7.43 10.34 -8.14
C SER A 152 -6.60 9.35 -7.32
N LEU A 153 -7.02 8.09 -7.33
CA LEU A 153 -6.21 6.98 -6.83
C LEU A 153 -5.63 6.21 -8.03
N MET A 154 -4.37 5.86 -7.92
CA MET A 154 -3.65 5.05 -8.90
C MET A 154 -3.05 3.82 -8.23
N LEU A 155 -3.02 2.70 -8.93
CA LEU A 155 -2.26 1.53 -8.58
C LEU A 155 -0.89 1.63 -9.22
N VAL A 156 0.14 1.82 -8.42
CA VAL A 156 1.51 2.03 -8.90
C VAL A 156 2.37 0.82 -8.53
N ASP A 157 2.78 0.07 -9.55
CA ASP A 157 3.78 -0.98 -9.41
C ASP A 157 5.14 -0.34 -9.08
N THR A 158 5.78 -0.80 -8.01
CA THR A 158 7.05 -0.23 -7.54
C THR A 158 8.27 -0.63 -8.40
N HIS A 159 8.07 -1.54 -9.35
CA HIS A 159 9.12 -1.94 -10.30
C HIS A 159 9.16 -1.06 -11.55
N LEU A 160 8.24 -0.10 -11.69
CA LEU A 160 8.24 0.83 -12.82
C LEU A 160 9.46 1.75 -12.77
N ASP A 161 10.00 2.05 -13.95
CA ASP A 161 11.11 3.00 -14.09
C ASP A 161 10.73 4.38 -13.51
N GLY A 162 11.68 5.00 -12.82
CA GLY A 162 11.46 6.30 -12.16
C GLY A 162 10.91 6.22 -10.73
N PHE A 163 10.46 5.04 -10.27
CA PHE A 163 10.10 4.84 -8.87
C PHE A 163 11.34 4.58 -8.01
N LYS A 164 11.40 5.19 -6.82
CA LYS A 164 12.47 4.96 -5.85
C LYS A 164 11.94 4.94 -4.43
N LYS A 165 12.39 3.98 -3.65
CA LYS A 165 12.22 3.93 -2.20
C LYS A 165 13.30 4.78 -1.55
N GLY A 166 12.91 5.65 -0.63
CA GLY A 166 13.83 6.44 0.17
C GLY A 166 14.28 5.72 1.43
N THR A 167 14.66 6.49 2.42
CA THR A 167 15.14 5.97 3.70
C THR A 167 14.00 5.31 4.48
N ASN A 168 14.28 4.16 5.10
CA ASN A 168 13.44 3.63 6.17
C ASN A 168 13.63 4.50 7.40
N LEU A 169 12.55 5.09 7.91
CA LEU A 169 12.61 6.10 8.95
C LEU A 169 12.88 5.47 10.32
N ASP A 170 13.74 6.09 11.11
CA ASP A 170 13.93 5.76 12.52
C ASP A 170 12.74 6.27 13.34
N LYS A 171 12.13 5.40 14.15
CA LYS A 171 10.91 5.67 14.90
C LYS A 171 11.10 5.37 16.39
N ILE A 172 10.29 6.01 17.24
CA ILE A 172 10.29 5.78 18.69
C ILE A 172 9.85 4.34 19.04
N GLY A 173 9.00 3.73 18.21
CA GLY A 173 8.48 2.39 18.40
C GLY A 173 8.13 1.70 17.09
N LEU A 174 7.68 0.44 17.15
CA LEU A 174 7.36 -0.38 15.98
C LEU A 174 8.50 -0.43 14.97
N HIS A 175 9.74 -0.62 15.45
CA HIS A 175 10.95 -0.48 14.65
C HIS A 175 10.98 -1.42 13.44
N SER A 176 10.42 -2.63 13.53
CA SER A 176 10.39 -3.58 12.42
C SER A 176 9.26 -3.36 11.43
N GLN A 177 8.28 -2.49 11.74
CA GLN A 177 7.33 -2.02 10.75
C GLN A 177 7.97 -0.89 9.95
N ASP A 178 8.28 -1.12 8.69
CA ASP A 178 8.92 -0.12 7.84
C ASP A 178 8.01 1.06 7.54
N THR A 179 8.61 2.23 7.53
CA THR A 179 7.93 3.49 7.20
C THR A 179 8.90 4.33 6.39
N SER A 180 8.54 4.67 5.16
CA SER A 180 9.50 5.20 4.21
C SER A 180 9.01 6.42 3.46
N GLU A 181 9.95 7.10 2.83
CA GLU A 181 9.69 8.03 1.74
C GLU A 181 9.63 7.26 0.42
N LEU A 182 8.75 7.70 -0.48
CA LEU A 182 8.64 7.19 -1.84
C LEU A 182 8.77 8.34 -2.82
N PHE A 183 9.52 8.14 -3.89
CA PHE A 183 9.78 9.14 -4.93
C PHE A 183 9.34 8.64 -6.30
N TYR A 184 8.76 9.54 -7.06
CA TYR A 184 8.25 9.29 -8.40
C TYR A 184 8.84 10.35 -9.35
N ASP A 185 9.66 9.92 -10.29
CA ASP A 185 10.32 10.77 -11.29
C ASP A 185 9.97 10.27 -12.69
N ASN A 186 8.98 10.92 -13.33
CA ASN A 186 8.45 10.55 -14.64
C ASN A 186 8.03 9.08 -14.73
N VAL A 187 7.45 8.53 -13.66
CA VAL A 187 6.94 7.15 -13.67
C VAL A 187 5.79 7.04 -14.62
N LYS A 188 5.89 6.10 -15.57
CA LYS A 188 4.87 5.85 -16.59
C LYS A 188 3.88 4.81 -16.06
N VAL A 189 2.68 5.25 -15.68
CA VAL A 189 1.60 4.40 -15.15
C VAL A 189 0.54 4.19 -16.23
N PRO A 190 0.15 2.94 -16.55
CA PRO A 190 -0.87 2.62 -17.55
C PRO A 190 -2.27 3.07 -17.13
#